data_4e270cd3ed915e1836c7d974be72c192
#
_entry.id   4e270cd3ed915e1836c7d974be72c192
#
_cell.length_a   1.000
_cell.length_b   1.000
_cell.length_c   1.000
_cell.angle_alpha   90.00
_cell.angle_beta   90.00
_cell.angle_gamma   90.00
#
_symmetry.space_group_name_H-M   'P 1'
#
loop_
_entity.id
_entity.type
_entity.pdbx_description
1 polymer ?
#
loop_
_entity_poly.entity_id
_entity_poly.type
_entity_poly.pdbx_seq_one_letter_code
_entity_poly.pdbx_strand_id
1 'polypeptide(L)'
;MSTSNISIQKPIIGICIATVLWTIMFSPWTAPYVNFWVMMTCSGATLTLFTFWTRPRWWKEVRFGITDIALGIGLAAVLWGVFWLGEYISTWLFDFARPQVDLIYGMREGENPLVLTLLMLFIIGPAEEIFWRGCIQNRLSARWNPNIGFIVTTLTYGLVHISKFNFMLIMAAMVAGFVWGLAYRFFPERLGAIIISHALWDCAVFIWFPIM
;
A
#
# COMPACT_ATOMS: atom_id res chain seq x y z
N MET A 1 -29.04 6.21 7.65
CA MET A 1 -28.31 7.51 7.54
C MET A 1 -28.23 7.88 6.06
N SER A 2 -28.69 9.07 5.67
CA SER A 2 -28.68 9.51 4.27
C SER A 2 -27.24 9.61 3.79
N THR A 3 -26.90 8.89 2.70
CA THR A 3 -25.55 8.84 2.07
C THR A 3 -25.16 10.16 1.39
N SER A 4 -26.09 11.12 1.29
CA SER A 4 -25.94 12.36 0.51
C SER A 4 -24.96 13.41 1.10
N ASN A 5 -24.51 13.25 2.35
CA ASN A 5 -23.70 14.27 3.05
C ASN A 5 -22.20 13.95 3.22
N ILE A 6 -21.71 12.82 2.69
CA ILE A 6 -20.28 12.53 2.77
C ILE A 6 -19.55 13.25 1.63
N SER A 7 -18.78 14.29 1.98
CA SER A 7 -18.02 15.07 1.01
C SER A 7 -16.98 14.21 0.26
N ILE A 8 -17.01 14.26 -1.07
CA ILE A 8 -16.02 13.64 -1.96
C ILE A 8 -14.69 14.42 -1.96
N GLN A 9 -14.69 15.68 -1.55
CA GLN A 9 -13.50 16.55 -1.57
C GLN A 9 -12.36 15.97 -0.73
N LYS A 10 -12.66 15.41 0.46
CA LYS A 10 -11.63 14.85 1.33
C LYS A 10 -10.86 13.68 0.70
N PRO A 11 -11.50 12.62 0.17
CA PRO A 11 -10.77 11.57 -0.55
C PRO A 11 -10.01 12.11 -1.77
N ILE A 12 -10.54 13.04 -2.54
CA ILE A 12 -9.82 13.65 -3.67
C ILE A 12 -8.55 14.37 -3.18
N ILE A 13 -8.66 15.23 -2.15
CA ILE A 13 -7.48 15.91 -1.59
C ILE A 13 -6.45 14.89 -1.11
N GLY A 14 -6.87 13.84 -0.40
CA GLY A 14 -5.96 12.78 0.04
C GLY A 14 -5.23 12.09 -1.11
N ILE A 15 -5.96 11.73 -2.17
CA ILE A 15 -5.36 11.13 -3.38
C ILE A 15 -4.38 12.09 -4.04
N CYS A 16 -4.71 13.39 -4.16
CA CYS A 16 -3.81 14.39 -4.71
C CYS A 16 -2.52 14.52 -3.87
N ILE A 17 -2.63 14.55 -2.53
CA ILE A 17 -1.46 14.57 -1.63
C ILE A 17 -0.61 13.31 -1.86
N ALA A 18 -1.21 12.12 -1.87
CA ALA A 18 -0.49 10.88 -2.13
C ALA A 18 0.20 10.91 -3.50
N THR A 19 -0.49 11.37 -4.56
CA THR A 19 0.09 11.47 -5.90
C THR A 19 1.32 12.38 -5.93
N VAL A 20 1.26 13.53 -5.27
CA VAL A 20 2.42 14.45 -5.19
C VAL A 20 3.58 13.79 -4.45
N LEU A 21 3.32 13.18 -3.27
CA LEU A 21 4.35 12.53 -2.46
C LEU A 21 5.01 11.36 -3.20
N TRP A 22 4.23 10.51 -3.85
CA TRP A 22 4.73 9.39 -4.68
C TRP A 22 5.49 9.90 -5.90
N THR A 23 5.03 10.97 -6.55
CA THR A 23 5.76 11.57 -7.68
C THR A 23 7.13 12.10 -7.25
N ILE A 24 7.23 12.79 -6.11
CA ILE A 24 8.52 13.26 -5.58
C ILE A 24 9.46 12.08 -5.32
N MET A 25 8.95 10.97 -4.80
CA MET A 25 9.72 9.81 -4.38
C MET A 25 10.17 8.91 -5.55
N PHE A 26 9.34 8.79 -6.58
CA PHE A 26 9.53 7.82 -7.66
C PHE A 26 9.94 8.44 -9.01
N SER A 27 9.64 9.71 -9.26
CA SER A 27 9.97 10.35 -10.54
C SER A 27 11.48 10.42 -10.74
N PRO A 28 12.00 10.06 -11.93
CA PRO A 28 13.42 10.16 -12.23
C PRO A 28 13.98 11.59 -12.14
N TRP A 29 13.11 12.61 -12.18
CA TRP A 29 13.51 14.01 -12.03
C TRP A 29 13.65 14.47 -10.59
N THR A 30 13.03 13.80 -9.63
CA THR A 30 13.02 14.20 -8.22
C THR A 30 13.66 13.17 -7.30
N ALA A 31 13.51 11.88 -7.60
CA ALA A 31 14.05 10.77 -6.79
C ALA A 31 15.57 10.89 -6.51
N PRO A 32 16.44 11.38 -7.44
CA PRO A 32 17.87 11.50 -7.15
C PRO A 32 18.22 12.52 -6.06
N TYR A 33 17.28 13.40 -5.69
CA TYR A 33 17.50 14.47 -4.71
C TYR A 33 16.93 14.14 -3.32
N VAL A 34 16.28 12.99 -3.16
CA VAL A 34 15.65 12.57 -1.89
C VAL A 34 16.09 11.17 -1.48
N ASN A 35 16.24 10.93 -0.18
CA ASN A 35 16.37 9.56 0.32
C ASN A 35 14.98 8.90 0.31
N PHE A 36 14.85 7.78 -0.41
CA PHE A 36 13.58 7.08 -0.60
C PHE A 36 12.91 6.71 0.73
N TRP A 37 13.66 6.11 1.65
CA TRP A 37 13.10 5.60 2.92
C TRP A 37 12.67 6.71 3.86
N VAL A 38 13.44 7.81 3.90
CA VAL A 38 13.05 9.02 4.66
C VAL A 38 11.78 9.61 4.05
N MET A 39 11.73 9.75 2.74
CA MET A 39 10.57 10.31 2.06
C MET A 39 9.32 9.43 2.24
N MET A 40 9.47 8.10 2.17
CA MET A 40 8.38 7.16 2.40
C MET A 40 7.84 7.24 3.82
N THR A 41 8.75 7.34 4.81
CA THR A 41 8.38 7.53 6.22
C THR A 41 7.62 8.85 6.44
N CYS A 42 8.12 9.96 5.89
CA CYS A 42 7.45 11.26 5.96
C CYS A 42 6.10 11.26 5.26
N SER A 43 6.00 10.57 4.11
CA SER A 43 4.75 10.40 3.38
C SER A 43 3.73 9.61 4.20
N GLY A 44 4.13 8.49 4.78
CA GLY A 44 3.29 7.69 5.67
C GLY A 44 2.77 8.50 6.86
N ALA A 45 3.65 9.27 7.53
CA ALA A 45 3.26 10.17 8.62
C ALA A 45 2.25 11.23 8.15
N THR A 46 2.50 11.88 7.02
CA THR A 46 1.61 12.90 6.44
C THR A 46 0.22 12.34 6.14
N LEU A 47 0.15 11.17 5.49
CA LEU A 47 -1.11 10.52 5.13
C LEU A 47 -1.87 9.99 6.37
N THR A 48 -1.14 9.54 7.38
CA THR A 48 -1.73 9.17 8.68
C THR A 48 -2.33 10.38 9.38
N LEU A 49 -1.62 11.50 9.44
CA LEU A 49 -2.13 12.76 9.99
C LEU A 49 -3.36 13.25 9.21
N PHE A 50 -3.33 13.17 7.89
CA PHE A 50 -4.49 13.46 7.04
C PHE A 50 -5.69 12.56 7.40
N THR A 51 -5.45 11.28 7.66
CA THR A 51 -6.49 10.34 8.10
C THR A 51 -7.07 10.74 9.45
N PHE A 52 -6.24 11.11 10.42
CA PHE A 52 -6.71 11.66 11.72
C PHE A 52 -7.56 12.90 11.56
N TRP A 53 -7.15 13.83 10.70
CA TRP A 53 -7.93 15.05 10.43
C TRP A 53 -9.28 14.76 9.78
N THR A 54 -9.33 13.78 8.87
CA THR A 54 -10.54 13.49 8.10
C THR A 54 -11.46 12.47 8.78
N ARG A 55 -10.90 11.55 9.57
CA ARG A 55 -11.58 10.49 10.33
C ARG A 55 -11.04 10.40 11.77
N PRO A 56 -11.32 11.34 12.65
CA PRO A 56 -10.66 11.48 13.95
C PRO A 56 -10.89 10.31 14.92
N ARG A 57 -11.67 9.31 14.57
CA ARG A 57 -11.95 8.12 15.40
C ARG A 57 -11.68 6.80 14.69
N TRP A 58 -10.94 6.82 13.58
CA TRP A 58 -10.67 5.63 12.78
C TRP A 58 -10.02 4.48 13.59
N TRP A 59 -9.15 4.80 14.56
CA TRP A 59 -8.48 3.79 15.41
C TRP A 59 -9.43 2.94 16.26
N LYS A 60 -10.66 3.43 16.53
CA LYS A 60 -11.68 2.66 17.27
C LYS A 60 -12.25 1.49 16.46
N GLU A 61 -12.04 1.53 15.14
CA GLU A 61 -12.47 0.49 14.20
C GLU A 61 -11.39 -0.58 13.99
N VAL A 62 -10.14 -0.28 14.40
CA VAL A 62 -9.02 -1.22 14.25
C VAL A 62 -8.95 -2.15 15.45
N ARG A 63 -8.86 -3.46 15.17
CA ARG A 63 -8.72 -4.51 16.17
C ARG A 63 -7.45 -5.30 15.89
N PHE A 64 -6.79 -5.74 16.95
CA PHE A 64 -5.58 -6.56 16.88
C PHE A 64 -5.76 -7.81 17.77
N GLY A 65 -6.83 -8.58 17.54
CA GLY A 65 -7.05 -9.87 18.21
C GLY A 65 -6.20 -10.98 17.58
N ILE A 66 -6.14 -12.13 18.27
CA ILE A 66 -5.39 -13.30 17.77
C ILE A 66 -5.87 -13.75 16.37
N THR A 67 -7.17 -13.61 16.11
CA THR A 67 -7.75 -13.89 14.78
C THR A 67 -7.21 -12.93 13.72
N ASP A 68 -7.05 -11.63 14.06
CA ASP A 68 -6.52 -10.64 13.11
C ASP A 68 -5.04 -10.90 12.82
N ILE A 69 -4.28 -11.34 13.82
CA ILE A 69 -2.86 -11.75 13.66
C ILE A 69 -2.78 -12.97 12.73
N ALA A 70 -3.56 -14.01 12.99
CA ALA A 70 -3.55 -15.23 12.18
C ALA A 70 -3.98 -14.95 10.72
N LEU A 71 -5.05 -14.16 10.52
CA LEU A 71 -5.52 -13.75 9.19
C LEU A 71 -4.48 -12.89 8.48
N GLY A 72 -3.84 -11.95 9.18
CA GLY A 72 -2.80 -11.10 8.62
C GLY A 72 -1.59 -11.90 8.14
N ILE A 73 -1.10 -12.84 8.95
CA ILE A 73 -0.01 -13.75 8.57
C ILE A 73 -0.41 -14.60 7.36
N GLY A 74 -1.60 -15.20 7.40
CA GLY A 74 -2.10 -16.05 6.32
C GLY A 74 -2.23 -15.27 5.00
N LEU A 75 -2.78 -14.07 5.05
CA LEU A 75 -2.94 -13.21 3.87
C LEU A 75 -1.58 -12.74 3.32
N ALA A 76 -0.60 -12.41 4.20
CA ALA A 76 0.76 -12.09 3.79
C ALA A 76 1.44 -13.26 3.08
N ALA A 77 1.30 -14.49 3.60
CA ALA A 77 1.87 -15.69 2.99
C ALA A 77 1.25 -16.01 1.62
N VAL A 78 -0.09 -15.89 1.52
CA VAL A 78 -0.80 -16.06 0.24
C VAL A 78 -0.34 -15.02 -0.78
N LEU A 79 -0.25 -13.76 -0.38
CA LEU A 79 0.17 -12.68 -1.27
C LEU A 79 1.63 -12.85 -1.70
N TRP A 80 2.53 -13.30 -0.79
CA TRP A 80 3.90 -13.65 -1.15
C TRP A 80 3.93 -14.73 -2.24
N GLY A 81 3.14 -15.79 -2.11
CA GLY A 81 3.01 -16.84 -3.11
C GLY A 81 2.47 -16.34 -4.45
N VAL A 82 1.48 -15.41 -4.44
CA VAL A 82 0.95 -14.76 -5.65
C VAL A 82 2.06 -13.97 -6.36
N PHE A 83 2.89 -13.26 -5.61
CA PHE A 83 4.00 -12.49 -6.18
C PHE A 83 5.12 -13.38 -6.71
N TRP A 84 5.44 -14.46 -6.01
CA TRP A 84 6.39 -15.45 -6.48
C TRP A 84 5.95 -16.05 -7.84
N LEU A 85 4.68 -16.45 -7.94
CA LEU A 85 4.13 -16.95 -9.20
C LEU A 85 4.08 -15.86 -10.27
N GLY A 86 3.70 -14.65 -9.90
CA GLY A 86 3.63 -13.49 -10.79
C GLY A 86 4.98 -13.11 -11.37
N GLU A 87 6.04 -13.14 -10.56
CA GLU A 87 7.42 -12.92 -11.00
C GLU A 87 7.86 -14.02 -11.99
N TYR A 88 7.66 -15.28 -11.64
CA TYR A 88 7.97 -16.44 -12.51
C TYR A 88 7.29 -16.32 -13.88
N ILE A 89 5.98 -16.00 -13.91
CA ILE A 89 5.23 -15.86 -15.15
C ILE A 89 5.69 -14.62 -15.94
N SER A 90 5.88 -13.48 -15.27
CA SER A 90 6.24 -12.24 -15.96
C SER A 90 7.64 -12.29 -16.57
N THR A 91 8.59 -12.91 -15.91
CA THR A 91 9.95 -13.10 -16.45
C THR A 91 9.99 -14.09 -17.62
N TRP A 92 9.06 -15.06 -17.64
CA TRP A 92 8.90 -15.93 -18.79
C TRP A 92 8.23 -15.25 -19.99
N LEU A 93 7.32 -14.28 -19.73
CA LEU A 93 6.56 -13.61 -20.80
C LEU A 93 7.24 -12.33 -21.32
N PHE A 94 8.04 -11.64 -20.51
CA PHE A 94 8.53 -10.30 -20.82
C PHE A 94 10.01 -10.12 -20.46
N ASP A 95 10.84 -9.85 -21.44
CA ASP A 95 12.29 -9.61 -21.25
C ASP A 95 12.59 -8.44 -20.32
N PHE A 96 11.70 -7.45 -20.24
CA PHE A 96 11.86 -6.31 -19.36
C PHE A 96 11.52 -6.59 -17.89
N ALA A 97 10.84 -7.70 -17.58
CA ALA A 97 10.32 -7.93 -16.23
C ALA A 97 11.45 -8.02 -15.19
N ARG A 98 12.44 -8.89 -15.41
CA ARG A 98 13.55 -9.07 -14.48
C ARG A 98 14.36 -7.80 -14.26
N PRO A 99 14.83 -7.05 -15.30
CA PRO A 99 15.49 -5.78 -15.09
C PRO A 99 14.68 -4.76 -14.28
N GLN A 100 13.35 -4.72 -14.46
CA GLN A 100 12.49 -3.81 -13.70
C GLN A 100 12.33 -4.23 -12.24
N VAL A 101 12.26 -5.53 -11.96
CA VAL A 101 12.24 -6.06 -10.58
C VAL A 101 13.56 -5.77 -9.86
N ASP A 102 14.70 -5.95 -10.54
CA ASP A 102 16.02 -5.64 -9.99
C ASP A 102 16.15 -4.16 -9.59
N LEU A 103 15.60 -3.23 -10.40
CA LEU A 103 15.53 -1.81 -10.05
C LEU A 103 14.69 -1.51 -8.80
N ILE A 104 13.68 -2.34 -8.50
CA ILE A 104 12.89 -2.21 -7.27
C ILE A 104 13.74 -2.68 -6.08
N TYR A 105 14.39 -3.81 -6.20
CA TYR A 105 15.26 -4.33 -5.14
C TYR A 105 16.50 -3.47 -4.90
N GLY A 106 17.02 -2.79 -5.93
CA GLY A 106 18.12 -1.84 -5.82
C GLY A 106 17.86 -0.69 -4.84
N MET A 107 16.57 -0.36 -4.57
CA MET A 107 16.22 0.70 -3.60
C MET A 107 16.64 0.38 -2.15
N ARG A 108 16.93 -0.86 -1.81
CA ARG A 108 17.41 -1.27 -0.47
C ARG A 108 18.93 -1.33 -0.35
N GLU A 109 19.67 -1.19 -1.45
CA GLU A 109 21.13 -1.30 -1.45
C GLU A 109 21.77 -0.21 -0.58
N GLY A 110 22.72 -0.61 0.25
CA GLY A 110 23.42 0.29 1.19
C GLY A 110 22.64 0.60 2.47
N GLU A 111 21.40 0.17 2.59
CA GLU A 111 20.55 0.40 3.77
C GLU A 111 20.69 -0.72 4.80
N ASN A 112 20.44 -0.40 6.07
CA ASN A 112 20.47 -1.39 7.15
C ASN A 112 19.18 -2.24 7.14
N PRO A 113 19.25 -3.57 6.94
CA PRO A 113 18.05 -4.42 6.84
C PRO A 113 17.16 -4.40 8.10
N LEU A 114 17.76 -4.23 9.30
CA LEU A 114 16.99 -4.14 10.55
C LEU A 114 16.19 -2.83 10.59
N VAL A 115 16.80 -1.72 10.19
CA VAL A 115 16.10 -0.42 10.12
C VAL A 115 14.95 -0.49 9.13
N LEU A 116 15.17 -1.06 7.93
CA LEU A 116 14.12 -1.22 6.94
C LEU A 116 12.99 -2.12 7.45
N THR A 117 13.32 -3.24 8.09
CA THR A 117 12.33 -4.13 8.71
C THR A 117 11.45 -3.37 9.72
N LEU A 118 12.06 -2.58 10.62
CA LEU A 118 11.31 -1.80 11.61
C LEU A 118 10.45 -0.71 10.96
N LEU A 119 10.95 -0.03 9.93
CA LEU A 119 10.17 0.97 9.20
C LEU A 119 8.96 0.33 8.51
N MET A 120 9.12 -0.80 7.82
CA MET A 120 8.04 -1.52 7.15
C MET A 120 7.00 -2.05 8.13
N LEU A 121 7.44 -2.67 9.23
CA LEU A 121 6.54 -3.26 10.23
C LEU A 121 5.71 -2.23 10.98
N PHE A 122 6.31 -1.11 11.36
CA PHE A 122 5.67 -0.20 12.33
C PHE A 122 5.24 1.13 11.75
N ILE A 123 5.73 1.50 10.57
CA ILE A 123 5.44 2.82 9.98
C ILE A 123 4.85 2.67 8.58
N ILE A 124 5.56 2.12 7.61
CA ILE A 124 5.19 2.17 6.19
C ILE A 124 3.92 1.35 5.92
N GLY A 125 3.96 0.05 6.14
CA GLY A 125 2.80 -0.82 5.92
C GLY A 125 1.56 -0.38 6.69
N PRO A 126 1.66 -0.09 8.02
CA PRO A 126 0.54 0.46 8.78
C PRO A 126 -0.01 1.78 8.22
N ALA A 127 0.85 2.75 7.90
CA ALA A 127 0.43 4.05 7.42
C ALA A 127 -0.32 3.97 6.08
N GLU A 128 0.15 3.13 5.17
CA GLU A 128 -0.50 2.90 3.88
C GLU A 128 -1.90 2.31 4.06
N GLU A 129 -2.08 1.29 4.89
CA GLU A 129 -3.39 0.68 5.08
C GLU A 129 -4.36 1.60 5.84
N ILE A 130 -3.87 2.33 6.84
CA ILE A 130 -4.65 3.36 7.54
C ILE A 130 -5.18 4.39 6.55
N PHE A 131 -4.35 4.83 5.61
CA PHE A 131 -4.74 5.81 4.61
C PHE A 131 -5.60 5.19 3.50
N TRP A 132 -5.08 4.19 2.78
CA TRP A 132 -5.75 3.67 1.59
C TRP A 132 -7.07 2.95 1.92
N ARG A 133 -7.07 2.04 2.91
CA ARG A 133 -8.27 1.28 3.29
C ARG A 133 -9.06 2.01 4.37
N GLY A 134 -8.38 2.42 5.43
CA GLY A 134 -9.01 3.10 6.56
C GLY A 134 -9.58 4.47 6.23
N CYS A 135 -9.04 5.22 5.27
CA CYS A 135 -9.56 6.53 4.88
C CYS A 135 -10.17 6.55 3.49
N ILE A 136 -9.41 6.30 2.43
CA ILE A 136 -9.86 6.51 1.04
C ILE A 136 -10.97 5.52 0.68
N GLN A 137 -10.69 4.20 0.74
CA GLN A 137 -11.66 3.17 0.38
C GLN A 137 -12.92 3.26 1.26
N ASN A 138 -12.75 3.46 2.56
CA ASN A 138 -13.86 3.62 3.49
C ASN A 138 -14.79 4.78 3.10
N ARG A 139 -14.23 5.97 2.81
CA ARG A 139 -15.03 7.16 2.44
C ARG A 139 -15.71 7.01 1.09
N LEU A 140 -15.02 6.46 0.11
CA LEU A 140 -15.58 6.22 -1.22
C LEU A 140 -16.71 5.17 -1.17
N SER A 141 -16.51 4.11 -0.36
CA SER A 141 -17.54 3.09 -0.10
C SER A 141 -18.77 3.67 0.57
N ALA A 142 -18.57 4.53 1.56
CA ALA A 142 -19.68 5.18 2.27
C ALA A 142 -20.40 6.24 1.42
N ARG A 143 -19.69 6.89 0.46
CA ARG A 143 -20.28 7.89 -0.44
C ARG A 143 -21.07 7.27 -1.57
N TRP A 144 -20.60 6.19 -2.15
CA TRP A 144 -21.20 5.50 -3.29
C TRP A 144 -21.64 4.08 -2.91
N ASN A 145 -20.73 3.13 -2.95
CA ASN A 145 -20.94 1.75 -2.51
C ASN A 145 -19.59 1.04 -2.36
N PRO A 146 -19.52 -0.15 -1.70
CA PRO A 146 -18.30 -0.88 -1.47
C PRO A 146 -17.53 -1.27 -2.76
N ASN A 147 -18.24 -1.52 -3.88
CA ASN A 147 -17.59 -1.88 -5.14
C ASN A 147 -16.84 -0.71 -5.75
N ILE A 148 -17.49 0.47 -5.81
CA ILE A 148 -16.86 1.69 -6.34
C ILE A 148 -15.70 2.10 -5.45
N GLY A 149 -15.88 2.07 -4.12
CA GLY A 149 -14.79 2.36 -3.17
C GLY A 149 -13.59 1.45 -3.40
N PHE A 150 -13.80 0.15 -3.54
CA PHE A 150 -12.77 -0.83 -3.84
C PHE A 150 -12.05 -0.55 -5.18
N ILE A 151 -12.81 -0.43 -6.28
CA ILE A 151 -12.25 -0.26 -7.63
C ILE A 151 -11.43 1.03 -7.71
N VAL A 152 -12.02 2.16 -7.30
CA VAL A 152 -11.34 3.46 -7.38
C VAL A 152 -10.08 3.49 -6.51
N THR A 153 -10.13 2.93 -5.30
CA THR A 153 -8.95 2.90 -4.43
C THR A 153 -7.87 1.99 -5.00
N THR A 154 -8.20 0.82 -5.52
CA THR A 154 -7.22 -0.10 -6.14
C THR A 154 -6.53 0.56 -7.33
N LEU A 155 -7.30 1.19 -8.22
CA LEU A 155 -6.75 1.89 -9.38
C LEU A 155 -5.85 3.06 -8.97
N THR A 156 -6.29 3.90 -8.03
CA THR A 156 -5.48 5.04 -7.58
C THR A 156 -4.23 4.59 -6.84
N TYR A 157 -4.31 3.53 -6.02
CA TYR A 157 -3.15 2.94 -5.33
C TYR A 157 -2.07 2.46 -6.31
N GLY A 158 -2.45 1.77 -7.37
CA GLY A 158 -1.49 1.37 -8.40
C GLY A 158 -0.96 2.55 -9.22
N LEU A 159 -1.85 3.48 -9.62
CA LEU A 159 -1.49 4.58 -10.51
C LEU A 159 -0.61 5.66 -9.87
N VAL A 160 -0.61 5.83 -8.54
CA VAL A 160 0.35 6.77 -7.91
C VAL A 160 1.81 6.38 -8.13
N HIS A 161 2.10 5.12 -8.49
CA HIS A 161 3.43 4.62 -8.81
C HIS A 161 3.88 4.91 -10.27
N ILE A 162 2.99 5.48 -11.10
CA ILE A 162 3.25 5.64 -12.55
C ILE A 162 4.50 6.50 -12.84
N SER A 163 4.82 7.44 -11.96
CA SER A 163 5.98 8.34 -12.10
C SER A 163 7.34 7.63 -12.03
N LYS A 164 7.39 6.38 -11.57
CA LYS A 164 8.60 5.53 -11.59
C LYS A 164 8.93 5.02 -13.00
N PHE A 165 7.96 5.00 -13.91
CA PHE A 165 8.08 4.38 -15.24
C PHE A 165 8.54 2.92 -15.20
N ASN A 166 8.13 2.20 -14.17
CA ASN A 166 8.41 0.79 -13.94
C ASN A 166 7.09 0.02 -13.94
N PHE A 167 6.84 -0.73 -15.02
CA PHE A 167 5.59 -1.46 -15.21
C PHE A 167 5.40 -2.53 -14.14
N MET A 168 6.49 -3.23 -13.75
CA MET A 168 6.43 -4.28 -12.72
C MET A 168 6.03 -3.72 -11.37
N LEU A 169 6.51 -2.51 -10.99
CA LEU A 169 6.10 -1.83 -9.77
C LEU A 169 4.61 -1.44 -9.79
N ILE A 170 4.13 -0.91 -10.93
CA ILE A 170 2.71 -0.56 -11.06
C ILE A 170 1.83 -1.79 -10.94
N MET A 171 2.19 -2.89 -11.61
CA MET A 171 1.46 -4.16 -11.52
C MET A 171 1.52 -4.76 -10.13
N ALA A 172 2.67 -4.71 -9.46
CA ALA A 172 2.83 -5.12 -8.08
C ALA A 172 1.87 -4.35 -7.16
N ALA A 173 1.85 -3.02 -7.26
CA ALA A 173 0.93 -2.19 -6.48
C ALA A 173 -0.54 -2.47 -6.83
N MET A 174 -0.89 -2.70 -8.11
CA MET A 174 -2.25 -3.08 -8.51
C MET A 174 -2.68 -4.42 -7.89
N VAL A 175 -1.84 -5.46 -7.94
CA VAL A 175 -2.13 -6.78 -7.38
C VAL A 175 -2.27 -6.71 -5.85
N ALA A 176 -1.32 -6.09 -5.17
CA ALA A 176 -1.38 -5.89 -3.72
C ALA A 176 -2.60 -5.05 -3.33
N GLY A 177 -2.82 -3.94 -4.05
CA GLY A 177 -3.98 -3.07 -3.90
C GLY A 177 -5.30 -3.80 -4.06
N PHE A 178 -5.39 -4.69 -5.05
CA PHE A 178 -6.55 -5.53 -5.29
C PHE A 178 -6.81 -6.49 -4.12
N VAL A 179 -5.80 -7.23 -3.67
CA VAL A 179 -5.93 -8.23 -2.60
C VAL A 179 -6.37 -7.58 -1.28
N TRP A 180 -5.64 -6.55 -0.81
CA TRP A 180 -6.00 -5.87 0.44
C TRP A 180 -7.29 -5.05 0.31
N GLY A 181 -7.52 -4.43 -0.84
CA GLY A 181 -8.76 -3.71 -1.13
C GLY A 181 -9.97 -4.63 -1.14
N LEU A 182 -9.84 -5.83 -1.71
CA LEU A 182 -10.88 -6.86 -1.73
C LEU A 182 -11.15 -7.40 -0.32
N ALA A 183 -10.09 -7.69 0.45
CA ALA A 183 -10.21 -8.10 1.84
C ALA A 183 -10.98 -7.05 2.66
N TYR A 184 -10.63 -5.76 2.52
CA TYR A 184 -11.34 -4.67 3.19
C TYR A 184 -12.79 -4.51 2.70
N ARG A 185 -13.05 -4.75 1.42
CA ARG A 185 -14.42 -4.67 0.87
C ARG A 185 -15.37 -5.66 1.53
N PHE A 186 -14.91 -6.89 1.78
CA PHE A 186 -15.73 -7.93 2.39
C PHE A 186 -15.71 -7.92 3.92
N PHE A 187 -14.59 -7.50 4.51
CA PHE A 187 -14.33 -7.54 5.95
C PHE A 187 -13.76 -6.21 6.45
N PRO A 188 -14.52 -5.09 6.36
CA PRO A 188 -14.01 -3.77 6.75
C PRO A 188 -13.64 -3.67 8.23
N GLU A 189 -14.21 -4.53 9.08
CA GLU A 189 -13.87 -4.63 10.51
C GLU A 189 -12.52 -5.31 10.78
N ARG A 190 -11.88 -5.88 9.74
CA ARG A 190 -10.59 -6.59 9.81
C ARG A 190 -9.42 -5.74 9.33
N LEU A 191 -9.53 -4.42 9.41
CA LEU A 191 -8.44 -3.51 9.00
C LEU A 191 -7.12 -3.84 9.73
N GLY A 192 -7.17 -4.27 11.00
CA GLY A 192 -5.99 -4.71 11.73
C GLY A 192 -5.26 -5.90 11.09
N ALA A 193 -6.00 -6.89 10.59
CA ALA A 193 -5.42 -8.03 9.87
C ALA A 193 -4.76 -7.58 8.55
N ILE A 194 -5.36 -6.63 7.85
CA ILE A 194 -4.82 -6.09 6.59
C ILE A 194 -3.53 -5.30 6.86
N ILE A 195 -3.50 -4.48 7.91
CA ILE A 195 -2.29 -3.77 8.37
C ILE A 195 -1.16 -4.77 8.66
N ILE A 196 -1.43 -5.83 9.42
CA ILE A 196 -0.45 -6.87 9.74
C ILE A 196 0.03 -7.55 8.45
N SER A 197 -0.91 -7.88 7.55
CA SER A 197 -0.58 -8.52 6.27
C SER A 197 0.38 -7.67 5.44
N HIS A 198 0.10 -6.37 5.29
CA HIS A 198 0.94 -5.47 4.50
C HIS A 198 2.34 -5.35 5.12
N ALA A 199 2.41 -5.04 6.41
CA ALA A 199 3.67 -4.88 7.12
C ALA A 199 4.56 -6.14 7.04
N LEU A 200 3.98 -7.33 7.22
CA LEU A 200 4.70 -8.60 7.13
C LEU A 200 5.10 -8.93 5.69
N TRP A 201 4.21 -8.66 4.73
CA TRP A 201 4.48 -8.91 3.33
C TRP A 201 5.63 -8.04 2.80
N ASP A 202 5.65 -6.73 3.13
CA ASP A 202 6.77 -5.85 2.79
C ASP A 202 8.09 -6.40 3.31
N CYS A 203 8.15 -6.77 4.60
CA CYS A 203 9.34 -7.37 5.19
C CYS A 203 9.75 -8.67 4.49
N ALA A 204 8.77 -9.52 4.17
CA ALA A 204 9.02 -10.78 3.50
C ALA A 204 9.62 -10.56 2.12
N VAL A 205 8.97 -9.76 1.25
CA VAL A 205 9.43 -9.59 -0.13
C VAL A 205 10.68 -8.73 -0.25
N PHE A 206 10.84 -7.71 0.60
CA PHE A 206 12.00 -6.81 0.48
C PHE A 206 13.25 -7.32 1.22
N ILE A 207 13.09 -7.98 2.37
CA ILE A 207 14.22 -8.26 3.26
C ILE A 207 14.39 -9.77 3.52
N TRP A 208 13.33 -10.45 4.00
CA TRP A 208 13.49 -11.78 4.57
C TRP A 208 13.53 -12.90 3.53
N PHE A 209 12.65 -12.82 2.53
CA PHE A 209 12.46 -13.84 1.49
C PHE A 209 12.25 -13.15 0.13
N PRO A 210 13.26 -12.43 -0.39
CA PRO A 210 13.13 -11.70 -1.65
C PRO A 210 12.82 -12.66 -2.80
N ILE A 211 11.95 -12.22 -3.70
CA ILE A 211 11.50 -12.97 -4.88
C ILE A 211 12.43 -12.57 -6.03
N MET A 212 13.43 -13.44 -6.29
CA MET A 212 14.47 -13.21 -7.30
C MET A 212 14.71 -14.43 -8.15
#